data_cde0921b3bb7774d4ad4456a8b3c627e
#
_entry.id   cde0921b3bb7774d4ad4456a8b3c627e
#
_cell.length_a   1.000
_cell.length_b   1.000
_cell.length_c   1.000
_cell.angle_alpha   90.00
_cell.angle_beta   90.00
_cell.angle_gamma   90.00
#
_symmetry.space_group_name_H-M   'P 1'
#
loop_
_entity.id
_entity.type
_entity.pdbx_description
1 polymer ?
#
loop_
_entity_poly.entity_id
_entity_poly.type
_entity_poly.pdbx_seq_one_letter_code
_entity_poly.pdbx_strand_id
1 'polypeptide(L)'
;NNVRAMFKISSTELGQFIGTVSIDPFEVVGLDDVRFEIQEAVVDYSTGSNFAGMEEIIDPQWPADLRGKYLNDTWRGFYMKRLSVSLPEGLSSTSGQRITIAIEDLLADHGSGVTGKVMASPALSGNVSGWGLSLDQLLLEVLANSVHEFKLEGKINIPIMEGTSGYEAMFNYPPGNPNGKAEISFNLTLDGTYKMPFLANSSLTLDNGSVAGISYTQGK
;
A
#
# COMPACT_ATOMS: atom_id res chain seq x y z
N ASN A 1 -12.18 0.76 -29.23
CA ASN A 1 -12.45 -0.40 -28.39
C ASN A 1 -13.62 -0.07 -27.47
N ASN A 2 -14.63 -0.92 -27.40
CA ASN A 2 -15.75 -0.76 -26.48
C ASN A 2 -15.41 -1.43 -25.15
N VAL A 3 -15.51 -0.70 -24.07
CA VAL A 3 -15.39 -1.24 -22.70
C VAL A 3 -16.78 -1.69 -22.28
N ARG A 4 -16.90 -2.92 -21.79
CA ARG A 4 -18.15 -3.42 -21.23
C ARG A 4 -18.20 -3.12 -19.74
N ALA A 5 -19.28 -2.51 -19.30
CA ALA A 5 -19.61 -2.35 -17.90
C ALA A 5 -20.94 -3.02 -17.60
N MET A 6 -20.99 -3.78 -16.52
CA MET A 6 -22.20 -4.41 -16.00
C MET A 6 -22.58 -3.77 -14.68
N PHE A 7 -23.86 -3.45 -14.53
CA PHE A 7 -24.43 -2.87 -13.32
C PHE A 7 -25.47 -3.83 -12.76
N LYS A 8 -25.35 -4.14 -11.48
CA LYS A 8 -26.37 -4.88 -10.73
C LYS A 8 -26.84 -4.00 -9.58
N ILE A 9 -28.13 -3.72 -9.54
CA ILE A 9 -28.73 -2.87 -8.49
C ILE A 9 -29.67 -3.74 -7.67
N SER A 10 -29.50 -3.69 -6.34
CA SER A 10 -30.43 -4.24 -5.37
C SER A 10 -31.05 -3.08 -4.61
N SER A 11 -32.39 -3.01 -4.61
CA SER A 11 -33.12 -1.96 -3.91
C SER A 11 -34.41 -2.53 -3.34
N THR A 12 -34.74 -2.15 -2.12
CA THR A 12 -36.03 -2.42 -1.50
C THR A 12 -36.98 -1.23 -1.61
N GLU A 13 -36.43 -0.02 -1.86
CA GLU A 13 -37.18 1.23 -1.95
C GLU A 13 -36.50 2.19 -2.96
N LEU A 14 -37.31 3.01 -3.65
CA LEU A 14 -36.81 4.11 -4.49
C LEU A 14 -35.99 5.11 -3.66
N GLY A 15 -34.73 5.30 -3.99
CA GLY A 15 -33.81 6.20 -3.27
C GLY A 15 -32.92 5.52 -2.23
N GLN A 16 -33.03 4.20 -2.08
CA GLN A 16 -32.11 3.37 -1.29
C GLN A 16 -31.66 2.19 -2.13
N PHE A 17 -30.40 2.12 -2.47
CA PHE A 17 -29.88 1.04 -3.28
C PHE A 17 -28.43 0.69 -2.96
N ILE A 18 -28.09 -0.55 -3.21
CA ILE A 18 -26.72 -1.04 -3.29
C ILE A 18 -26.49 -1.46 -4.75
N GLY A 19 -25.55 -0.83 -5.38
CA GLY A 19 -25.20 -1.10 -6.79
C GLY A 19 -23.80 -1.65 -6.92
N THR A 20 -23.65 -2.81 -7.55
CA THR A 20 -22.34 -3.38 -7.90
C THR A 20 -22.05 -3.09 -9.36
N VAL A 21 -20.80 -2.66 -9.61
CA VAL A 21 -20.31 -2.32 -10.93
C VAL A 21 -19.12 -3.22 -11.26
N SER A 22 -19.14 -3.87 -12.40
CA SER A 22 -18.00 -4.62 -12.95
C SER A 22 -17.65 -4.02 -14.30
N ILE A 23 -16.37 -3.73 -14.51
CA ILE A 23 -15.85 -3.12 -15.75
C ILE A 23 -14.74 -4.02 -16.27
N ASP A 24 -14.83 -4.39 -17.57
CA ASP A 24 -13.73 -5.10 -18.22
C ASP A 24 -12.46 -4.24 -18.19
N PRO A 25 -11.26 -4.84 -18.08
CA PRO A 25 -10.01 -4.11 -18.14
C PRO A 25 -9.93 -3.20 -19.38
N PHE A 26 -9.44 -1.99 -19.23
CA PHE A 26 -9.44 -0.97 -20.26
C PHE A 26 -8.15 -0.16 -20.32
N GLU A 27 -7.95 0.50 -21.44
CA GLU A 27 -6.91 1.50 -21.67
C GLU A 27 -7.55 2.86 -21.96
N VAL A 28 -6.90 3.92 -21.52
CA VAL A 28 -7.37 5.29 -21.74
C VAL A 28 -6.67 5.88 -22.96
N VAL A 29 -7.44 6.49 -23.86
CA VAL A 29 -6.89 7.17 -25.04
C VAL A 29 -5.91 8.27 -24.60
N GLY A 30 -4.70 8.22 -25.13
CA GLY A 30 -3.62 9.16 -24.76
C GLY A 30 -2.71 8.66 -23.62
N LEU A 31 -3.01 7.50 -23.04
CA LEU A 31 -2.15 6.78 -22.12
C LEU A 31 -1.78 5.43 -22.73
N ASP A 32 -0.90 5.47 -23.72
CA ASP A 32 -0.53 4.29 -24.48
C ASP A 32 0.10 3.23 -23.56
N ASP A 33 -0.39 1.98 -23.69
CA ASP A 33 0.10 0.82 -22.97
C ASP A 33 -0.09 0.91 -21.43
N VAL A 34 -0.94 1.80 -20.91
CA VAL A 34 -1.37 1.83 -19.52
C VAL A 34 -2.71 1.11 -19.39
N ARG A 35 -2.72 0.00 -18.65
CA ARG A 35 -3.92 -0.82 -18.46
C ARG A 35 -4.52 -0.62 -17.09
N PHE A 36 -5.80 -0.37 -17.05
CA PHE A 36 -6.62 -0.24 -15.84
C PHE A 36 -7.47 -1.49 -15.66
N GLU A 37 -7.56 -1.97 -14.45
CA GLU A 37 -8.43 -3.08 -14.05
C GLU A 37 -9.12 -2.73 -12.73
N ILE A 38 -10.45 -2.81 -12.73
CA ILE A 38 -11.30 -2.56 -11.58
C ILE A 38 -11.97 -3.88 -11.20
N GLN A 39 -11.75 -4.28 -9.95
CA GLN A 39 -12.40 -5.45 -9.37
C GLN A 39 -13.41 -4.98 -8.33
N GLU A 40 -14.66 -5.40 -8.52
CA GLU A 40 -15.73 -5.22 -7.55
C GLU A 40 -15.85 -3.79 -7.01
N ALA A 41 -16.54 -2.95 -7.76
CA ALA A 41 -16.91 -1.62 -7.29
C ALA A 41 -18.37 -1.64 -6.81
N VAL A 42 -18.62 -1.03 -5.64
CA VAL A 42 -19.94 -0.94 -5.02
C VAL A 42 -20.27 0.50 -4.69
N VAL A 43 -21.47 0.91 -5.03
CA VAL A 43 -22.07 2.16 -4.55
C VAL A 43 -23.14 1.79 -3.55
N ASP A 44 -22.95 2.15 -2.31
CA ASP A 44 -23.93 1.94 -1.24
C ASP A 44 -24.64 3.26 -0.93
N TYR A 45 -25.93 3.29 -1.17
CA TYR A 45 -26.83 4.41 -0.85
C TYR A 45 -28.00 3.91 0.01
N SER A 46 -27.79 2.82 0.73
CA SER A 46 -28.76 2.24 1.65
C SER A 46 -28.70 2.88 3.05
N THR A 47 -29.80 2.85 3.77
CA THR A 47 -29.85 3.23 5.20
C THR A 47 -30.30 2.09 6.10
N GLY A 48 -30.49 0.90 5.55
CA GLY A 48 -30.99 -0.25 6.28
C GLY A 48 -30.02 -1.41 6.40
N SER A 49 -28.97 -1.41 5.58
CA SER A 49 -27.91 -2.43 5.63
C SER A 49 -26.72 -1.97 4.78
N ASN A 50 -25.53 -2.37 5.16
CA ASN A 50 -24.33 -2.20 4.34
C ASN A 50 -24.28 -3.26 3.22
N PHE A 51 -23.44 -3.04 2.21
CA PHE A 51 -23.17 -4.05 1.21
C PHE A 51 -22.52 -5.29 1.83
N ALA A 52 -22.78 -6.45 1.22
CA ALA A 52 -22.23 -7.72 1.71
C ALA A 52 -20.69 -7.72 1.66
N GLY A 53 -20.07 -8.15 2.75
CA GLY A 53 -18.59 -8.19 2.88
C GLY A 53 -17.98 -6.94 3.53
N MET A 54 -18.76 -5.92 3.90
CA MET A 54 -18.24 -4.73 4.59
C MET A 54 -17.47 -5.09 5.88
N GLU A 55 -17.94 -6.04 6.65
CA GLU A 55 -17.30 -6.47 7.89
C GLU A 55 -15.93 -7.12 7.67
N GLU A 56 -15.72 -7.77 6.51
CA GLU A 56 -14.48 -8.47 6.17
C GLU A 56 -13.36 -7.49 5.80
N ILE A 57 -13.72 -6.28 5.37
CA ILE A 57 -12.79 -5.23 4.94
C ILE A 57 -12.25 -4.45 6.13
N ILE A 58 -13.05 -4.32 7.18
CA ILE A 58 -12.72 -3.48 8.34
C ILE A 58 -11.73 -4.20 9.24
N ASP A 59 -10.47 -3.73 9.24
CA ASP A 59 -9.44 -4.30 10.09
C ASP A 59 -9.79 -4.09 11.58
N PRO A 60 -9.82 -5.15 12.39
CA PRO A 60 -10.03 -5.04 13.83
C PRO A 60 -9.05 -4.11 14.57
N GLN A 61 -7.89 -3.84 13.98
CA GLN A 61 -6.88 -2.96 14.55
C GLN A 61 -7.12 -1.47 14.26
N TRP A 62 -8.01 -1.15 13.31
CA TRP A 62 -8.36 0.25 13.07
C TRP A 62 -8.99 0.92 14.31
N PRO A 63 -8.89 2.25 14.44
CA PRO A 63 -9.52 3.00 15.53
C PRO A 63 -11.01 2.64 15.70
N ALA A 64 -11.44 2.42 16.93
CA ALA A 64 -12.79 1.91 17.23
C ALA A 64 -13.90 2.85 16.73
N ASP A 65 -13.67 4.15 16.77
CA ASP A 65 -14.58 5.18 16.25
C ASP A 65 -14.72 5.12 14.73
N LEU A 66 -13.63 4.85 14.03
CA LEU A 66 -13.62 4.69 12.57
C LEU A 66 -14.34 3.40 12.17
N ARG A 67 -14.02 2.27 12.85
CA ARG A 67 -14.72 1.01 12.64
C ARG A 67 -16.24 1.14 12.86
N GLY A 68 -16.63 1.82 13.94
CA GLY A 68 -18.04 2.08 14.24
C GLY A 68 -18.77 2.88 13.18
N LYS A 69 -18.08 3.78 12.49
CA LYS A 69 -18.66 4.53 11.36
C LYS A 69 -18.91 3.63 10.15
N TYR A 70 -17.94 2.79 9.78
CA TYR A 70 -18.07 1.89 8.62
C TYR A 70 -19.05 0.73 8.88
N LEU A 71 -19.07 0.19 10.08
CA LEU A 71 -19.98 -0.91 10.45
C LEU A 71 -21.41 -0.45 10.78
N ASN A 72 -21.69 0.84 10.69
CA ASN A 72 -23.02 1.35 10.87
C ASN A 72 -23.88 1.04 9.65
N ASP A 73 -25.05 0.43 9.83
CA ASP A 73 -26.00 0.09 8.76
C ASP A 73 -26.45 1.29 7.92
N THR A 74 -26.23 2.50 8.41
CA THR A 74 -26.52 3.75 7.68
C THR A 74 -25.33 4.31 6.91
N TRP A 75 -24.21 3.58 6.83
CA TRP A 75 -23.05 4.01 6.03
C TRP A 75 -23.45 4.13 4.56
N ARG A 76 -22.98 5.18 3.92
CA ARG A 76 -23.22 5.44 2.50
C ARG A 76 -21.93 5.91 1.86
N GLY A 77 -21.56 5.26 0.78
CA GLY A 77 -20.32 5.59 0.11
C GLY A 77 -20.05 4.74 -1.11
N PHE A 78 -18.80 4.76 -1.48
CA PHE A 78 -18.25 4.00 -2.57
C PHE A 78 -17.19 3.03 -2.02
N TYR A 79 -17.26 1.81 -2.44
CA TYR A 79 -16.25 0.79 -2.19
C TYR A 79 -15.67 0.29 -3.50
N MET A 80 -14.38 0.03 -3.51
CA MET A 80 -13.70 -0.65 -4.61
C MET A 80 -12.70 -1.63 -4.02
N LYS A 81 -12.89 -2.91 -4.30
CA LYS A 81 -12.00 -3.97 -3.80
C LYS A 81 -10.59 -3.80 -4.30
N ARG A 82 -10.43 -3.50 -5.59
CA ARG A 82 -9.12 -3.27 -6.18
C ARG A 82 -9.22 -2.43 -7.45
N LEU A 83 -8.34 -1.44 -7.53
CA LEU A 83 -8.00 -0.73 -8.76
C LEU A 83 -6.52 -1.03 -9.06
N SER A 84 -6.24 -1.68 -10.17
CA SER A 84 -4.88 -1.93 -10.64
C SER A 84 -4.56 -1.06 -11.84
N VAL A 85 -3.38 -0.48 -11.83
CA VAL A 85 -2.82 0.28 -12.94
C VAL A 85 -1.50 -0.37 -13.35
N SER A 86 -1.48 -1.04 -14.49
CA SER A 86 -0.27 -1.63 -15.05
C SER A 86 0.41 -0.62 -15.96
N LEU A 87 1.67 -0.29 -15.66
CA LEU A 87 2.46 0.68 -16.41
C LEU A 87 2.93 0.09 -17.75
N PRO A 88 3.35 0.92 -18.72
CA PRO A 88 3.88 0.46 -20.00
C PRO A 88 5.05 -0.53 -19.85
N GLU A 89 5.17 -1.48 -20.79
CA GLU A 89 6.25 -2.49 -20.76
C GLU A 89 7.66 -1.87 -20.79
N GLY A 90 7.80 -0.68 -21.35
CA GLY A 90 9.05 0.08 -21.30
C GLY A 90 9.50 0.52 -19.91
N LEU A 91 8.59 0.43 -18.90
CA LEU A 91 8.84 0.68 -17.49
C LEU A 91 8.79 -0.65 -16.70
N SER A 92 9.45 -1.66 -17.21
CA SER A 92 9.49 -2.96 -16.55
C SER A 92 10.43 -2.98 -15.35
N SER A 93 10.16 -3.90 -14.43
CA SER A 93 11.04 -4.19 -13.30
C SER A 93 12.35 -4.86 -13.76
N THR A 94 13.32 -4.98 -12.87
CA THR A 94 14.55 -5.75 -13.10
C THR A 94 14.34 -7.21 -13.52
N SER A 95 13.22 -7.80 -13.12
CA SER A 95 12.81 -9.15 -13.53
C SER A 95 12.14 -9.19 -14.90
N GLY A 96 12.00 -8.04 -15.60
CA GLY A 96 11.26 -7.92 -16.84
C GLY A 96 9.73 -7.99 -16.67
N GLN A 97 9.25 -7.97 -15.44
CA GLN A 97 7.81 -7.96 -15.16
C GLN A 97 7.26 -6.54 -15.24
N ARG A 98 6.04 -6.42 -15.73
CA ARG A 98 5.31 -5.15 -15.80
C ARG A 98 5.02 -4.62 -14.41
N ILE A 99 5.29 -3.36 -14.18
CA ILE A 99 5.02 -2.71 -12.89
C ILE A 99 3.52 -2.49 -12.77
N THR A 100 2.95 -2.92 -11.65
CA THR A 100 1.54 -2.69 -11.33
C THR A 100 1.43 -1.96 -10.01
N ILE A 101 0.67 -0.87 -10.00
CA ILE A 101 0.28 -0.16 -8.80
C ILE A 101 -1.17 -0.56 -8.53
N ALA A 102 -1.45 -0.99 -7.31
CA ALA A 102 -2.81 -1.34 -6.90
C ALA A 102 -3.26 -0.47 -5.72
N ILE A 103 -4.53 -0.10 -5.74
CA ILE A 103 -5.25 0.42 -4.58
C ILE A 103 -6.21 -0.68 -4.17
N GLU A 104 -6.15 -1.11 -2.92
CA GLU A 104 -6.99 -2.17 -2.36
C GLU A 104 -7.89 -1.61 -1.27
N ASP A 105 -9.08 -2.20 -1.17
CA ASP A 105 -10.10 -1.90 -0.18
C ASP A 105 -10.37 -0.39 -0.03
N LEU A 106 -10.54 0.27 -1.19
CA LEU A 106 -10.84 1.69 -1.24
C LEU A 106 -12.28 1.94 -0.77
N LEU A 107 -12.42 2.58 0.37
CA LEU A 107 -13.67 3.12 0.89
C LEU A 107 -13.64 4.64 0.76
N ALA A 108 -14.70 5.22 0.29
CA ALA A 108 -14.84 6.68 0.19
C ALA A 108 -16.26 7.10 0.57
N ASP A 109 -16.39 7.96 1.56
CA ASP A 109 -17.66 8.56 1.98
C ASP A 109 -17.49 10.02 2.37
N HIS A 110 -18.60 10.72 2.45
CA HIS A 110 -18.59 12.15 2.77
C HIS A 110 -18.23 12.44 4.24
N GLY A 111 -18.47 11.50 5.16
CA GLY A 111 -18.28 11.70 6.60
C GLY A 111 -16.90 11.31 7.10
N SER A 112 -16.35 10.23 6.57
CA SER A 112 -15.04 9.68 6.99
C SER A 112 -13.92 10.02 6.03
N GLY A 113 -14.25 10.34 4.77
CA GLY A 113 -13.26 10.61 3.73
C GLY A 113 -12.82 9.34 3.00
N VAL A 114 -11.53 9.21 2.75
CA VAL A 114 -10.95 8.09 1.99
C VAL A 114 -10.13 7.19 2.90
N THR A 115 -10.38 5.89 2.79
CA THR A 115 -9.62 4.81 3.43
C THR A 115 -9.23 3.79 2.37
N GLY A 116 -8.02 3.26 2.43
CA GLY A 116 -7.55 2.25 1.48
C GLY A 116 -6.06 2.02 1.55
N LYS A 117 -5.61 0.96 0.86
CA LYS A 117 -4.20 0.56 0.80
C LYS A 117 -3.67 0.72 -0.62
N VAL A 118 -2.60 1.47 -0.78
CA VAL A 118 -1.86 1.58 -2.04
C VAL A 118 -0.65 0.67 -1.98
N MET A 119 -0.53 -0.21 -2.94
CA MET A 119 0.58 -1.15 -3.06
C MET A 119 1.22 -1.05 -4.44
N ALA A 120 2.52 -1.15 -4.50
CA ALA A 120 3.27 -1.27 -5.75
C ALA A 120 4.19 -2.48 -5.69
N SER A 121 4.12 -3.32 -6.72
CA SER A 121 4.95 -4.52 -6.89
C SER A 121 4.95 -4.89 -8.39
N PRO A 122 6.01 -5.46 -8.92
CA PRO A 122 7.34 -5.65 -8.38
C PRO A 122 8.27 -4.46 -8.60
N ALA A 123 9.39 -4.54 -7.98
CA ALA A 123 10.43 -3.61 -7.71
C ALA A 123 10.96 -2.77 -8.88
N LEU A 124 11.10 -1.52 -8.60
CA LEU A 124 11.99 -0.62 -9.33
C LEU A 124 13.44 -0.86 -8.87
N SER A 125 14.38 -0.87 -9.78
CA SER A 125 15.79 -0.81 -9.41
C SER A 125 16.47 0.34 -10.14
N GLY A 126 17.48 0.87 -9.49
CA GLY A 126 18.26 1.97 -9.99
C GLY A 126 19.64 2.03 -9.35
N ASN A 127 20.40 3.00 -9.78
CA ASN A 127 21.70 3.31 -9.18
C ASN A 127 21.69 4.79 -8.78
N VAL A 128 21.93 5.05 -7.51
CA VAL A 128 22.04 6.42 -6.98
C VAL A 128 23.43 6.62 -6.43
N SER A 129 24.23 7.46 -7.08
CA SER A 129 25.60 7.79 -6.66
C SER A 129 26.50 6.56 -6.46
N GLY A 130 26.34 5.53 -7.31
CA GLY A 130 27.12 4.30 -7.24
C GLY A 130 26.56 3.23 -6.33
N TRP A 131 25.45 3.50 -5.61
CA TRP A 131 24.74 2.54 -4.78
C TRP A 131 23.63 1.91 -5.61
N GLY A 132 23.68 0.60 -5.79
CA GLY A 132 22.56 -0.13 -6.38
C GLY A 132 21.41 -0.17 -5.38
N LEU A 133 20.21 0.23 -5.81
CA LEU A 133 19.01 0.28 -4.98
C LEU A 133 17.89 -0.44 -5.70
N SER A 134 17.15 -1.31 -5.01
CA SER A 134 15.86 -1.78 -5.47
C SER A 134 14.76 -1.36 -4.50
N LEU A 135 13.58 -1.17 -5.03
CA LEU A 135 12.34 -1.02 -4.29
C LEU A 135 11.50 -2.27 -4.57
N ASP A 136 11.42 -3.18 -3.63
CA ASP A 136 10.77 -4.47 -3.82
C ASP A 136 9.29 -4.40 -3.44
N GLN A 137 8.94 -3.57 -2.44
CA GLN A 137 7.58 -3.34 -2.01
C GLN A 137 7.37 -1.90 -1.54
N LEU A 138 6.24 -1.34 -1.90
CA LEU A 138 5.68 -0.11 -1.34
C LEU A 138 4.29 -0.42 -0.80
N LEU A 139 4.03 -0.05 0.44
CA LEU A 139 2.71 -0.04 1.06
C LEU A 139 2.44 1.36 1.61
N LEU A 140 1.28 1.90 1.32
CA LEU A 140 0.74 3.12 1.92
C LEU A 140 -0.69 2.84 2.34
N GLU A 141 -0.97 2.85 3.64
CA GLU A 141 -2.32 2.79 4.18
C GLU A 141 -2.80 4.17 4.58
N VAL A 142 -3.98 4.51 4.10
CA VAL A 142 -4.67 5.76 4.44
C VAL A 142 -5.97 5.40 5.17
N LEU A 143 -6.19 5.98 6.33
CA LEU A 143 -7.41 5.86 7.11
C LEU A 143 -8.04 7.23 7.29
N ALA A 144 -9.27 7.40 6.80
CA ALA A 144 -10.02 8.65 6.94
C ALA A 144 -9.21 9.89 6.55
N ASN A 145 -8.63 9.88 5.33
CA ASN A 145 -7.74 10.92 4.77
C ASN A 145 -6.40 11.11 5.50
N SER A 146 -6.05 10.26 6.45
CA SER A 146 -4.77 10.36 7.18
C SER A 146 -3.88 9.17 6.86
N VAL A 147 -2.59 9.41 6.64
CA VAL A 147 -1.63 8.31 6.49
C VAL A 147 -1.53 7.57 7.81
N HIS A 148 -1.82 6.28 7.79
CA HIS A 148 -1.74 5.39 8.94
C HIS A 148 -0.44 4.61 8.96
N GLU A 149 -0.10 4.01 7.83
CA GLU A 149 1.11 3.23 7.65
C GLU A 149 1.76 3.58 6.31
N PHE A 150 3.07 3.65 6.30
CA PHE A 150 3.88 3.66 5.10
C PHE A 150 5.02 2.67 5.30
N LYS A 151 5.20 1.77 4.36
CA LYS A 151 6.28 0.79 4.37
C LYS A 151 6.96 0.74 3.01
N LEU A 152 8.26 0.72 3.05
CA LEU A 152 9.12 0.64 1.88
C LEU A 152 10.17 -0.44 2.14
N GLU A 153 10.22 -1.45 1.28
CA GLU A 153 11.20 -2.53 1.36
C GLU A 153 11.97 -2.66 0.06
N GLY A 154 13.22 -3.06 0.18
CA GLY A 154 14.05 -3.31 -0.97
C GLY A 154 15.44 -3.80 -0.62
N LYS A 155 16.31 -3.74 -1.61
CA LYS A 155 17.72 -4.11 -1.49
C LYS A 155 18.61 -2.94 -1.82
N ILE A 156 19.74 -2.87 -1.14
CA ILE A 156 20.76 -1.87 -1.36
C ILE A 156 22.12 -2.54 -1.51
N ASN A 157 22.87 -2.14 -2.54
CA ASN A 157 24.25 -2.53 -2.71
C ASN A 157 25.14 -1.37 -2.25
N ILE A 158 25.80 -1.56 -1.12
CA ILE A 158 26.73 -0.58 -0.56
C ILE A 158 28.11 -0.89 -1.11
N PRO A 159 28.77 0.04 -1.85
CA PRO A 159 30.02 -0.24 -2.57
C PRO A 159 31.18 -0.72 -1.70
N ILE A 160 31.18 -0.36 -0.42
CA ILE A 160 32.22 -0.79 0.55
C ILE A 160 31.93 -2.15 1.19
N MET A 161 30.79 -2.74 0.89
CA MET A 161 30.35 -4.04 1.41
C MET A 161 30.20 -5.00 0.24
N GLU A 162 30.73 -6.19 0.37
CA GLU A 162 30.50 -7.24 -0.63
C GLU A 162 29.10 -7.82 -0.44
N GLY A 163 28.25 -7.74 -1.48
CA GLY A 163 26.89 -8.27 -1.45
C GLY A 163 25.81 -7.21 -1.40
N THR A 164 24.59 -7.68 -1.24
CA THR A 164 23.37 -6.86 -1.19
C THR A 164 22.80 -6.93 0.21
N SER A 165 22.32 -5.84 0.74
CA SER A 165 21.63 -5.79 2.03
C SER A 165 20.17 -5.46 1.84
N GLY A 166 19.28 -6.10 2.61
CA GLY A 166 17.87 -5.71 2.65
C GLY A 166 17.69 -4.41 3.43
N TYR A 167 16.80 -3.55 3.00
CA TYR A 167 16.38 -2.40 3.80
C TYR A 167 14.88 -2.37 3.96
N GLU A 168 14.43 -1.83 5.10
CA GLU A 168 13.05 -1.56 5.41
C GLU A 168 12.95 -0.16 6.01
N ALA A 169 12.11 0.68 5.43
CA ALA A 169 11.74 1.97 5.98
C ALA A 169 10.25 1.95 6.33
N MET A 170 9.92 2.31 7.55
CA MET A 170 8.55 2.33 8.05
C MET A 170 8.22 3.66 8.69
N PHE A 171 6.98 4.07 8.46
CA PHE A 171 6.31 5.13 9.20
C PHE A 171 4.97 4.56 9.67
N ASN A 172 4.73 4.58 10.96
CA ASN A 172 3.54 3.98 11.54
C ASN A 172 2.96 4.89 12.62
N TYR A 173 1.65 5.03 12.63
CA TYR A 173 0.92 5.57 13.78
C TYR A 173 0.41 4.41 14.62
N PRO A 174 0.69 4.40 15.94
CA PRO A 174 0.16 3.35 16.82
C PRO A 174 -1.36 3.25 16.70
N PRO A 175 -1.91 2.04 16.56
CA PRO A 175 -3.34 1.83 16.43
C PRO A 175 -4.12 2.45 17.61
N GLY A 176 -5.24 3.10 17.31
CA GLY A 176 -6.13 3.65 18.33
C GLY A 176 -5.65 4.96 19.00
N ASN A 177 -4.56 5.53 18.54
CA ASN A 177 -4.09 6.82 19.04
C ASN A 177 -3.78 7.80 17.89
N PRO A 178 -4.79 8.43 17.27
CA PRO A 178 -4.61 9.40 16.19
C PRO A 178 -3.80 10.65 16.60
N ASN A 179 -3.63 10.86 17.92
CA ASN A 179 -2.72 11.85 18.49
C ASN A 179 -1.44 11.20 19.01
N GLY A 180 -1.23 9.91 18.71
CA GLY A 180 -0.04 9.16 19.07
C GLY A 180 1.18 9.69 18.32
N LYS A 181 2.33 9.40 18.90
CA LYS A 181 3.59 9.75 18.26
C LYS A 181 3.83 8.82 17.09
N ALA A 182 4.06 9.37 15.91
CA ALA A 182 4.50 8.60 14.77
C ALA A 182 5.86 7.96 15.08
N GLU A 183 6.01 6.71 14.75
CA GLU A 183 7.27 6.00 14.76
C GLU A 183 7.82 5.91 13.34
N ILE A 184 9.04 6.38 13.17
CA ILE A 184 9.78 6.27 11.93
C ILE A 184 10.95 5.33 12.19
N SER A 185 11.09 4.28 11.43
CA SER A 185 12.23 3.37 11.52
C SER A 185 12.85 3.14 10.16
N PHE A 186 14.15 2.95 10.15
CA PHE A 186 14.92 2.47 9.01
C PHE A 186 15.81 1.35 9.51
N ASN A 187 15.66 0.17 8.92
CA ASN A 187 16.42 -1.02 9.23
C ASN A 187 17.19 -1.47 8.00
N LEU A 188 18.44 -1.82 8.19
CA LEU A 188 19.31 -2.45 7.21
C LEU A 188 19.64 -3.86 7.70
N THR A 189 19.25 -4.89 6.95
CA THR A 189 19.56 -6.28 7.24
C THR A 189 20.68 -6.74 6.34
N LEU A 190 21.79 -7.17 6.90
CA LEU A 190 22.96 -7.62 6.17
C LEU A 190 22.74 -9.03 5.60
N ASP A 191 22.96 -9.17 4.28
CA ASP A 191 22.94 -10.44 3.57
C ASP A 191 24.38 -10.86 3.31
N GLY A 192 24.98 -11.54 4.29
CA GLY A 192 26.37 -11.96 4.28
C GLY A 192 27.14 -11.61 5.55
N THR A 193 28.39 -12.00 5.60
CA THR A 193 29.29 -11.66 6.71
C THR A 193 30.26 -10.57 6.27
N TYR A 194 30.28 -9.47 6.99
CA TYR A 194 31.11 -8.30 6.68
C TYR A 194 32.16 -8.09 7.74
N LYS A 195 33.39 -7.90 7.29
CA LYS A 195 34.51 -7.64 8.16
C LYS A 195 35.05 -6.24 7.88
N MET A 196 34.93 -5.38 8.85
CA MET A 196 35.43 -3.99 8.77
C MET A 196 36.64 -3.80 9.65
N PRO A 197 37.72 -3.17 9.19
CA PRO A 197 38.82 -2.78 10.05
C PRO A 197 38.31 -1.72 11.04
N PHE A 198 38.49 -1.97 12.33
CA PHE A 198 38.02 -1.09 13.39
C PHE A 198 39.15 -0.27 14.03
N LEU A 199 40.32 -0.87 14.21
CA LEU A 199 41.56 -0.24 14.67
C LEU A 199 42.73 -0.93 13.94
N ALA A 200 43.95 -0.40 14.09
CA ALA A 200 45.13 -0.87 13.35
C ALA A 200 45.34 -2.40 13.35
N ASN A 201 44.88 -3.12 14.38
CA ASN A 201 45.01 -4.60 14.49
C ASN A 201 43.71 -5.28 14.91
N SER A 202 42.54 -4.65 14.72
CA SER A 202 41.23 -5.20 15.09
C SER A 202 40.25 -5.05 13.97
N SER A 203 39.30 -5.96 13.90
CA SER A 203 38.20 -5.89 12.94
C SER A 203 36.88 -6.14 13.65
N LEU A 204 35.84 -5.44 13.20
CA LEU A 204 34.47 -5.72 13.54
C LEU A 204 33.92 -6.69 12.48
N THR A 205 33.37 -7.81 12.91
CA THR A 205 32.68 -8.73 12.04
C THR A 205 31.17 -8.61 12.29
N LEU A 206 30.42 -8.37 11.23
CA LEU A 206 28.97 -8.39 11.23
C LEU A 206 28.55 -9.64 10.49
N ASP A 207 27.82 -10.50 11.17
CA ASP A 207 27.35 -11.77 10.60
C ASP A 207 26.10 -11.58 9.75
N ASN A 208 25.83 -12.56 8.91
CA ASN A 208 24.61 -12.65 8.12
C ASN A 208 23.37 -12.49 9.00
N GLY A 209 22.42 -11.67 8.58
CA GLY A 209 21.21 -11.35 9.35
C GLY A 209 21.42 -10.30 10.44
N SER A 210 22.63 -9.75 10.61
CA SER A 210 22.83 -8.58 11.48
C SER A 210 21.97 -7.40 11.00
N VAL A 211 21.30 -6.74 11.95
CA VAL A 211 20.44 -5.57 11.67
C VAL A 211 21.09 -4.32 12.25
N ALA A 212 21.25 -3.32 11.39
CA ALA A 212 21.57 -1.97 11.80
C ALA A 212 20.33 -1.09 11.59
N GLY A 213 19.81 -0.47 12.63
CA GLY A 213 18.59 0.31 12.53
C GLY A 213 18.68 1.64 13.26
N ILE A 214 17.86 2.57 12.78
CA ILE A 214 17.60 3.86 13.43
C ILE A 214 16.08 3.95 13.60
N SER A 215 15.63 4.22 14.80
CA SER A 215 14.23 4.53 15.05
C SER A 215 14.12 5.93 15.67
N TYR A 216 13.08 6.63 15.27
CA TYR A 216 12.73 7.93 15.80
C TYR A 216 11.26 7.96 16.15
N THR A 217 10.95 8.30 17.40
CA THR A 217 9.57 8.54 17.80
C THR A 217 9.37 10.04 17.94
N GLN A 218 8.39 10.58 17.22
CA GLN A 218 8.11 12.02 17.23
C GLN A 218 7.88 12.51 18.66
N GLY A 219 8.73 13.42 19.13
CA GLY A 219 8.61 14.06 20.43
C GLY A 219 7.40 15.02 20.51
N LYS A 220 7.00 15.41 21.75
CA LYS A 220 6.13 16.56 21.94
C LYS A 220 6.86 17.84 21.63
#